data_ca0afeb826e092351e94b7cda88f84ac
#
_entry.id   ca0afeb826e092351e94b7cda88f84ac
#
_cell.length_a   1.000
_cell.length_b   1.000
_cell.length_c   1.000
_cell.angle_alpha   90.00
_cell.angle_beta   90.00
_cell.angle_gamma   90.00
#
_symmetry.space_group_name_H-M   'P 1'
#
loop_
_entity.id
_entity.type
_entity.pdbx_description
1 polymer ?
#
loop_
_entity_poly.entity_id
_entity_poly.type
_entity_poly.pdbx_seq_one_letter_code
_entity_poly.pdbx_strand_id
1 'polypeptide(L)'
;MIRVREGSSGFSSAAFATRALALAGVVTVTFYAVAGLAEATLIRVLQPSELELDWISDAVLSSALGIAVYLWLHLRATRLALTEQERSQLIIQSQLSMADAMQRRLLPPIPRPLDGFEWAAQLIPAGKIGGDFFDFLDPVPGVRLTLIADISGKGISAAMALTLLRFTFRHVARDTQSPADLTTRLSSALYGEWHGEPYVTCLIARVDLTQRILTYTNAGHPPGMLVRNAGVGHELSVGGPPLGLLALSTYTEEQLDLVEGDVCTLVTDGVTEAFDDPSRPWRTVILDAVRNGRSAGNVCGAIMSHAREGAGPNGVEDWTDDRTVVVITLNDSHRSMNQRRTS
;
A
#
# COMPACT_ATOMS: atom_id res chain seq x y z
N MET A 1 -29.76 -2.86 -7.88
CA MET A 1 -29.82 -1.98 -6.69
C MET A 1 -30.03 -2.89 -5.47
N ILE A 2 -28.95 -3.46 -4.95
CA ILE A 2 -28.97 -4.32 -3.75
C ILE A 2 -28.22 -3.54 -2.68
N ARG A 3 -28.97 -2.98 -1.74
CA ARG A 3 -28.45 -2.28 -0.55
C ARG A 3 -27.99 -3.35 0.43
N VAL A 4 -26.69 -3.62 0.50
CA VAL A 4 -26.10 -4.37 1.61
C VAL A 4 -26.08 -3.45 2.81
N ARG A 5 -26.94 -3.74 3.79
CA ARG A 5 -26.95 -3.08 5.09
C ARG A 5 -25.77 -3.62 5.89
N GLU A 6 -24.72 -2.84 6.01
CA GLU A 6 -23.61 -3.16 6.92
C GLU A 6 -24.14 -3.20 8.35
N GLY A 7 -23.95 -4.36 8.97
CA GLY A 7 -24.34 -4.62 10.35
C GLY A 7 -23.40 -3.97 11.36
N SER A 8 -23.79 -2.78 11.86
CA SER A 8 -23.19 -2.13 13.03
C SER A 8 -23.60 -2.80 14.38
N SER A 9 -23.88 -4.10 14.38
CA SER A 9 -24.49 -4.77 15.56
C SER A 9 -23.50 -5.37 16.57
N GLY A 10 -22.22 -5.49 16.25
CA GLY A 10 -21.25 -6.14 17.16
C GLY A 10 -20.81 -5.27 18.34
N PHE A 11 -20.65 -3.98 18.16
CA PHE A 11 -20.19 -3.07 19.21
C PHE A 11 -21.28 -2.73 20.24
N SER A 12 -22.53 -2.78 19.83
CA SER A 12 -23.71 -2.53 20.67
C SER A 12 -23.97 -3.65 21.67
N SER A 13 -23.76 -4.92 21.30
CA SER A 13 -24.09 -6.07 22.14
C SER A 13 -23.10 -6.25 23.31
N ALA A 14 -21.81 -6.05 23.10
CA ALA A 14 -20.80 -6.14 24.15
C ALA A 14 -20.93 -4.99 25.18
N ALA A 15 -21.17 -3.77 24.70
CA ALA A 15 -21.42 -2.62 25.58
C ALA A 15 -22.74 -2.76 26.35
N PHE A 16 -23.76 -3.35 25.76
CA PHE A 16 -25.03 -3.64 26.42
C PHE A 16 -24.87 -4.74 27.47
N ALA A 17 -24.15 -5.82 27.17
CA ALA A 17 -23.88 -6.90 28.12
C ALA A 17 -23.05 -6.41 29.33
N THR A 18 -22.05 -5.55 29.10
CA THR A 18 -21.23 -4.97 30.17
C THR A 18 -22.04 -4.05 31.07
N ARG A 19 -22.94 -3.23 30.51
CA ARG A 19 -23.86 -2.37 31.29
C ARG A 19 -24.90 -3.17 32.06
N ALA A 20 -25.44 -4.22 31.47
CA ALA A 20 -26.40 -5.11 32.13
C ALA A 20 -25.76 -5.88 33.30
N LEU A 21 -24.52 -6.36 33.15
CA LEU A 21 -23.75 -7.00 34.20
C LEU A 21 -23.38 -6.02 35.33
N ALA A 22 -22.99 -4.79 34.99
CA ALA A 22 -22.73 -3.75 35.99
C ALA A 22 -23.99 -3.38 36.77
N LEU A 23 -25.12 -3.25 36.08
CA LEU A 23 -26.42 -2.97 36.72
C LEU A 23 -26.86 -4.11 37.64
N ALA A 24 -26.71 -5.38 37.19
CA ALA A 24 -27.01 -6.55 38.01
C ALA A 24 -26.13 -6.62 39.25
N GLY A 25 -24.82 -6.31 39.13
CA GLY A 25 -23.91 -6.23 40.27
C GLY A 25 -24.30 -5.17 41.29
N VAL A 26 -24.62 -3.94 40.82
CA VAL A 26 -25.09 -2.85 41.66
C VAL A 26 -26.42 -3.20 42.35
N VAL A 27 -27.37 -3.78 41.64
CA VAL A 27 -28.66 -4.20 42.17
C VAL A 27 -28.47 -5.28 43.27
N THR A 28 -27.60 -6.25 43.02
CA THR A 28 -27.32 -7.31 43.98
C THR A 28 -26.67 -6.77 45.26
N VAL A 29 -25.65 -5.91 45.13
CA VAL A 29 -25.01 -5.26 46.31
C VAL A 29 -26.00 -4.38 47.07
N THR A 30 -26.81 -3.62 46.33
CA THR A 30 -27.84 -2.76 46.96
C THR A 30 -28.91 -3.58 47.69
N PHE A 31 -29.36 -4.69 47.08
CA PHE A 31 -30.33 -5.59 47.70
C PHE A 31 -29.80 -6.20 48.97
N TYR A 32 -28.58 -6.72 49.02
CA TYR A 32 -27.99 -7.28 50.22
C TYR A 32 -27.71 -6.21 51.29
N ALA A 33 -27.30 -5.01 50.89
CA ALA A 33 -27.12 -3.91 51.85
C ALA A 33 -28.46 -3.47 52.48
N VAL A 34 -29.52 -3.38 51.68
CA VAL A 34 -30.87 -3.02 52.18
C VAL A 34 -31.45 -4.15 53.02
N ALA A 35 -31.29 -5.43 52.64
CA ALA A 35 -31.74 -6.58 53.43
C ALA A 35 -31.02 -6.65 54.78
N GLY A 36 -29.70 -6.46 54.80
CA GLY A 36 -28.91 -6.42 56.05
C GLY A 36 -29.28 -5.25 56.95
N LEU A 37 -29.57 -4.06 56.39
CA LEU A 37 -30.07 -2.92 57.13
C LEU A 37 -31.48 -3.17 57.74
N ALA A 38 -32.36 -3.81 56.98
CA ALA A 38 -33.71 -4.17 57.44
C ALA A 38 -33.67 -5.21 58.56
N GLU A 39 -32.81 -6.22 58.41
CA GLU A 39 -32.59 -7.25 59.42
C GLU A 39 -31.97 -6.67 60.72
N ALA A 40 -30.95 -5.81 60.59
CA ALA A 40 -30.33 -5.12 61.71
C ALA A 40 -31.32 -4.20 62.47
N THR A 41 -32.24 -3.52 61.74
CA THR A 41 -33.28 -2.70 62.35
C THR A 41 -34.32 -3.52 63.05
N LEU A 42 -34.68 -4.69 62.50
CA LEU A 42 -35.64 -5.62 63.16
C LEU A 42 -35.07 -6.24 64.45
N ILE A 43 -33.80 -6.65 64.44
CA ILE A 43 -33.10 -7.21 65.57
C ILE A 43 -32.90 -6.15 66.66
N ARG A 44 -32.59 -4.90 66.36
CA ARG A 44 -32.48 -3.79 67.29
C ARG A 44 -33.77 -3.50 68.00
N VAL A 45 -34.90 -3.73 67.36
CA VAL A 45 -36.24 -3.55 67.98
C VAL A 45 -36.62 -4.72 68.85
N LEU A 46 -36.09 -5.92 68.59
CA LEU A 46 -36.51 -7.14 69.32
C LEU A 46 -35.59 -7.58 70.46
N GLN A 47 -34.28 -7.32 70.43
CA GLN A 47 -33.35 -7.63 71.58
C GLN A 47 -32.08 -6.75 71.52
N PRO A 48 -31.77 -5.96 72.55
CA PRO A 48 -30.75 -4.91 72.44
C PRO A 48 -29.33 -5.27 72.93
N SER A 49 -28.93 -6.48 73.23
CA SER A 49 -27.69 -6.59 74.01
C SER A 49 -26.51 -7.45 73.57
N GLU A 50 -26.59 -8.28 72.53
CA GLU A 50 -25.40 -9.12 72.16
C GLU A 50 -25.11 -9.38 70.66
N LEU A 51 -25.81 -8.79 69.73
CA LEU A 51 -25.78 -9.21 68.35
C LEU A 51 -25.14 -8.18 67.35
N GLU A 52 -24.39 -7.18 67.87
CA GLU A 52 -23.91 -6.11 66.96
C GLU A 52 -22.70 -6.48 66.04
N LEU A 53 -21.99 -7.59 66.29
CA LEU A 53 -20.79 -7.93 65.43
C LEU A 53 -21.06 -8.94 64.33
N ASP A 54 -22.01 -9.86 64.47
CA ASP A 54 -22.22 -10.94 63.51
C ASP A 54 -22.80 -10.45 62.21
N TRP A 55 -23.75 -9.50 62.20
CA TRP A 55 -24.32 -8.97 60.98
C TRP A 55 -23.33 -8.13 60.16
N ILE A 56 -22.36 -7.46 60.78
CA ILE A 56 -21.31 -6.69 60.10
C ILE A 56 -20.39 -7.65 59.33
N SER A 57 -20.03 -8.79 59.94
CA SER A 57 -19.21 -9.81 59.30
C SER A 57 -19.91 -10.42 58.10
N ASP A 58 -21.20 -10.71 58.16
CA ASP A 58 -21.98 -11.27 57.06
C ASP A 58 -22.19 -10.27 55.93
N ALA A 59 -22.41 -9.00 56.24
CA ALA A 59 -22.52 -7.93 55.26
C ALA A 59 -21.19 -7.69 54.50
N VAL A 60 -20.06 -7.73 55.23
CA VAL A 60 -18.72 -7.59 54.66
C VAL A 60 -18.40 -8.80 53.78
N LEU A 61 -18.68 -10.02 54.24
CA LEU A 61 -18.46 -11.26 53.45
C LEU A 61 -19.31 -11.28 52.18
N SER A 62 -20.59 -10.94 52.27
CA SER A 62 -21.50 -10.90 51.12
C SER A 62 -21.09 -9.84 50.12
N SER A 63 -20.66 -8.66 50.58
CA SER A 63 -20.15 -7.60 49.74
C SER A 63 -18.84 -7.99 49.03
N ALA A 64 -17.91 -8.60 49.77
CA ALA A 64 -16.65 -9.10 49.23
C ALA A 64 -16.88 -10.20 48.17
N LEU A 65 -17.80 -11.12 48.42
CA LEU A 65 -18.18 -12.16 47.45
C LEU A 65 -18.81 -11.53 46.17
N GLY A 66 -19.71 -10.56 46.35
CA GLY A 66 -20.33 -9.84 45.24
C GLY A 66 -19.29 -9.11 44.36
N ILE A 67 -18.33 -8.43 44.99
CA ILE A 67 -17.22 -7.76 44.30
C ILE A 67 -16.34 -8.80 43.60
N ALA A 68 -16.00 -9.90 44.24
CA ALA A 68 -15.19 -10.96 43.66
C ALA A 68 -15.85 -11.58 42.41
N VAL A 69 -17.16 -11.88 42.48
CA VAL A 69 -17.92 -12.39 41.34
C VAL A 69 -18.00 -11.35 40.21
N TYR A 70 -18.25 -10.09 40.54
CA TYR A 70 -18.26 -9.00 39.56
C TYR A 70 -16.91 -8.86 38.86
N LEU A 71 -15.80 -8.82 39.62
CA LEU A 71 -14.45 -8.73 39.06
C LEU A 71 -14.12 -9.95 38.19
N TRP A 72 -14.50 -11.15 38.65
CA TRP A 72 -14.29 -12.37 37.85
C TRP A 72 -15.06 -12.36 36.54
N LEU A 73 -16.34 -11.95 36.54
CA LEU A 73 -17.16 -11.81 35.35
C LEU A 73 -16.60 -10.74 34.40
N HIS A 74 -16.17 -9.60 34.97
CA HIS A 74 -15.57 -8.52 34.19
C HIS A 74 -14.26 -8.95 33.54
N LEU A 75 -13.36 -9.58 34.27
CA LEU A 75 -12.11 -10.14 33.77
C LEU A 75 -12.35 -11.21 32.70
N ARG A 76 -13.35 -12.04 32.87
CA ARG A 76 -13.72 -13.06 31.90
C ARG A 76 -14.26 -12.42 30.63
N ALA A 77 -15.11 -11.42 30.71
CA ALA A 77 -15.65 -10.70 29.55
C ALA A 77 -14.55 -9.95 28.77
N THR A 78 -13.64 -9.27 29.48
CA THR A 78 -12.51 -8.59 28.84
C THR A 78 -11.55 -9.56 28.15
N ARG A 79 -11.25 -10.71 28.75
CA ARG A 79 -10.42 -11.75 28.12
C ARG A 79 -11.08 -12.30 26.84
N LEU A 80 -12.38 -12.58 26.86
CA LEU A 80 -13.09 -13.04 25.69
C LEU A 80 -13.09 -12.00 24.56
N ALA A 81 -13.26 -10.72 24.89
CA ALA A 81 -13.20 -9.63 23.92
C ALA A 81 -11.80 -9.47 23.31
N LEU A 82 -10.75 -9.61 24.11
CA LEU A 82 -9.36 -9.56 23.64
C LEU A 82 -9.04 -10.74 22.72
N THR A 83 -9.43 -11.96 23.07
CA THR A 83 -9.19 -13.14 22.23
C THR A 83 -9.93 -13.06 20.88
N GLU A 84 -11.14 -12.51 20.84
CA GLU A 84 -11.88 -12.29 19.61
C GLU A 84 -11.23 -11.22 18.74
N GLN A 85 -10.73 -10.14 19.36
CA GLN A 85 -9.98 -9.09 18.64
C GLN A 85 -8.67 -9.65 18.04
N GLU A 86 -7.90 -10.41 18.83
CA GLU A 86 -6.68 -11.08 18.36
C GLU A 86 -6.98 -12.02 17.17
N ARG A 87 -8.04 -12.81 17.28
CA ARG A 87 -8.46 -13.72 16.22
C ARG A 87 -8.83 -12.97 14.93
N SER A 88 -9.58 -11.89 15.05
CA SER A 88 -9.95 -11.05 13.92
C SER A 88 -8.72 -10.42 13.26
N GLN A 89 -7.76 -9.94 14.05
CA GLN A 89 -6.49 -9.40 13.54
C GLN A 89 -5.68 -10.46 12.79
N LEU A 90 -5.60 -11.69 13.30
CA LEU A 90 -4.89 -12.79 12.63
C LEU A 90 -5.54 -13.16 11.28
N ILE A 91 -6.86 -13.17 11.19
CA ILE A 91 -7.58 -13.42 9.94
C ILE A 91 -7.26 -12.32 8.92
N ILE A 92 -7.36 -11.05 9.31
CA ILE A 92 -7.03 -9.91 8.44
C ILE A 92 -5.57 -9.98 7.99
N GLN A 93 -4.64 -10.26 8.90
CA GLN A 93 -3.21 -10.41 8.55
C GLN A 93 -2.97 -11.56 7.58
N SER A 94 -3.68 -12.68 7.73
CA SER A 94 -3.60 -13.80 6.80
C SER A 94 -4.11 -13.43 5.41
N GLN A 95 -5.26 -12.75 5.32
CA GLN A 95 -5.83 -12.28 4.05
C GLN A 95 -4.89 -11.29 3.34
N LEU A 96 -4.32 -10.33 4.07
CA LEU A 96 -3.35 -9.39 3.53
C LEU A 96 -2.07 -10.08 3.04
N SER A 97 -1.61 -11.12 3.75
CA SER A 97 -0.43 -11.87 3.32
C SER A 97 -0.68 -12.71 2.06
N MET A 98 -1.89 -13.23 1.88
CA MET A 98 -2.28 -13.92 0.64
C MET A 98 -2.34 -12.94 -0.54
N ALA A 99 -2.89 -11.75 -0.35
CA ALA A 99 -2.97 -10.73 -1.39
C ALA A 99 -1.57 -10.21 -1.78
N ASP A 100 -0.65 -9.99 -0.84
CA ASP A 100 0.77 -9.69 -1.11
C ASP A 100 1.44 -10.78 -1.95
N ALA A 101 1.25 -12.05 -1.58
CA ALA A 101 1.81 -13.16 -2.35
C ALA A 101 1.25 -13.23 -3.78
N MET A 102 -0.03 -12.87 -3.98
CA MET A 102 -0.63 -12.76 -5.32
C MET A 102 -0.05 -11.58 -6.09
N GLN A 103 0.08 -10.41 -5.48
CA GLN A 103 0.64 -9.21 -6.11
C GLN A 103 2.08 -9.45 -6.58
N ARG A 104 2.94 -10.04 -5.75
CA ARG A 104 4.32 -10.40 -6.13
C ARG A 104 4.39 -11.34 -7.34
N ARG A 105 3.42 -12.23 -7.52
CA ARG A 105 3.34 -13.11 -8.69
C ARG A 105 2.89 -12.38 -9.97
N LEU A 106 2.28 -11.21 -9.83
CA LEU A 106 1.89 -10.38 -10.97
C LEU A 106 3.07 -9.56 -11.51
N LEU A 107 4.13 -9.33 -10.73
CA LEU A 107 5.31 -8.61 -11.22
C LEU A 107 5.98 -9.39 -12.35
N PRO A 108 6.34 -8.73 -13.45
CA PRO A 108 6.99 -9.38 -14.58
C PRO A 108 8.45 -9.70 -14.25
N PRO A 109 9.04 -10.70 -14.89
CA PRO A 109 10.49 -10.86 -14.88
C PRO A 109 11.14 -9.66 -15.57
N ILE A 110 12.33 -9.25 -15.07
CA ILE A 110 13.12 -8.21 -15.72
C ILE A 110 13.57 -8.73 -17.10
N PRO A 111 13.37 -7.94 -18.17
CA PRO A 111 13.76 -8.35 -19.50
C PRO A 111 15.27 -8.57 -19.60
N ARG A 112 15.67 -9.55 -20.42
CA ARG A 112 17.08 -9.74 -20.73
C ARG A 112 17.59 -8.58 -21.60
N PRO A 113 18.87 -8.20 -21.46
CA PRO A 113 19.49 -7.23 -22.35
C PRO A 113 19.35 -7.64 -23.83
N LEU A 114 19.02 -6.68 -24.67
CA LEU A 114 18.80 -6.89 -26.09
C LEU A 114 19.23 -5.64 -26.87
N ASP A 115 20.02 -5.82 -27.93
CA ASP A 115 20.46 -4.77 -28.85
C ASP A 115 21.12 -3.53 -28.22
N GLY A 116 21.86 -3.75 -27.13
CA GLY A 116 22.48 -2.70 -26.30
C GLY A 116 21.58 -2.12 -25.22
N PHE A 117 20.29 -2.44 -25.23
CA PHE A 117 19.36 -2.01 -24.19
C PHE A 117 19.42 -2.94 -22.99
N GLU A 118 19.37 -2.34 -21.79
CA GLU A 118 19.21 -3.04 -20.52
C GLU A 118 18.05 -2.46 -19.73
N TRP A 119 17.37 -3.31 -18.98
CA TRP A 119 16.29 -2.93 -18.05
C TRP A 119 16.61 -3.36 -16.63
N ALA A 120 16.23 -2.53 -15.68
CA ALA A 120 16.19 -2.89 -14.27
C ALA A 120 14.94 -2.29 -13.64
N ALA A 121 14.40 -2.99 -12.65
CA ALA A 121 13.31 -2.46 -11.83
C ALA A 121 13.43 -2.96 -10.41
N GLN A 122 13.04 -2.11 -9.46
CA GLN A 122 12.88 -2.46 -8.06
C GLN A 122 11.59 -1.83 -7.55
N LEU A 123 10.84 -2.61 -6.77
CA LEU A 123 9.66 -2.17 -6.06
C LEU A 123 9.79 -2.57 -4.60
N ILE A 124 9.60 -1.62 -3.69
CA ILE A 124 9.61 -1.82 -2.25
C ILE A 124 8.28 -1.29 -1.72
N PRO A 125 7.38 -2.19 -1.28
CA PRO A 125 6.11 -1.79 -0.74
C PRO A 125 6.27 -1.17 0.64
N ALA A 126 5.51 -0.11 0.94
CA ALA A 126 5.40 0.49 2.28
C ALA A 126 4.64 -0.40 3.25
N GLY A 127 3.68 -1.15 2.75
CA GLY A 127 2.85 -2.07 3.53
C GLY A 127 2.89 -3.50 3.01
N LYS A 128 1.91 -4.30 3.42
CA LYS A 128 1.76 -5.67 2.90
C LYS A 128 1.26 -5.71 1.46
N ILE A 129 0.46 -4.72 1.05
CA ILE A 129 -0.10 -4.61 -0.30
C ILE A 129 0.10 -3.17 -0.74
N GLY A 130 0.84 -2.99 -1.83
CA GLY A 130 1.12 -1.69 -2.42
C GLY A 130 0.17 -1.31 -3.56
N GLY A 131 0.13 -0.01 -3.90
CA GLY A 131 -0.51 0.53 -5.09
C GLY A 131 0.41 0.51 -6.32
N ASP A 132 1.71 0.48 -6.09
CA ASP A 132 2.73 0.54 -7.14
C ASP A 132 2.79 -0.73 -8.00
N PHE A 133 3.05 -0.50 -9.27
CA PHE A 133 3.18 -1.59 -10.24
C PHE A 133 4.08 -1.19 -11.41
N PHE A 134 4.77 -2.17 -11.99
CA PHE A 134 5.42 -2.03 -13.29
C PHE A 134 5.18 -3.27 -14.15
N ASP A 135 5.22 -3.10 -15.47
CA ASP A 135 5.13 -4.22 -16.42
C ASP A 135 6.01 -3.98 -17.67
N PHE A 136 6.42 -5.09 -18.26
CA PHE A 136 7.15 -5.13 -19.53
C PHE A 136 6.40 -6.01 -20.51
N LEU A 137 6.27 -5.54 -21.75
CA LEU A 137 5.59 -6.27 -22.81
C LEU A 137 6.27 -6.03 -24.15
N ASP A 138 6.47 -7.09 -24.92
CA ASP A 138 6.95 -7.03 -26.31
C ASP A 138 5.74 -7.29 -27.24
N PRO A 139 4.99 -6.25 -27.65
CA PRO A 139 3.80 -6.41 -28.47
C PRO A 139 4.14 -6.92 -29.87
N VAL A 140 5.27 -6.49 -30.41
CA VAL A 140 5.82 -6.92 -31.69
C VAL A 140 7.34 -7.05 -31.57
N PRO A 141 8.00 -7.86 -32.40
CA PRO A 141 9.47 -7.98 -32.44
C PRO A 141 10.15 -6.62 -32.60
N GLY A 142 11.18 -6.36 -31.82
CA GLY A 142 11.95 -5.10 -31.86
C GLY A 142 11.31 -3.92 -31.13
N VAL A 143 10.16 -4.11 -30.47
CA VAL A 143 9.48 -3.07 -29.69
C VAL A 143 9.20 -3.56 -28.28
N ARG A 144 9.56 -2.75 -27.30
CA ARG A 144 9.23 -3.01 -25.90
C ARG A 144 8.44 -1.87 -25.27
N LEU A 145 7.34 -2.22 -24.64
CA LEU A 145 6.58 -1.34 -23.76
C LEU A 145 7.03 -1.54 -22.32
N THR A 146 7.17 -0.43 -21.61
CA THR A 146 7.42 -0.37 -20.17
C THR A 146 6.32 0.47 -19.55
N LEU A 147 5.62 -0.09 -18.59
CA LEU A 147 4.61 0.59 -17.76
C LEU A 147 5.15 0.74 -16.35
N ILE A 148 5.07 1.93 -15.79
CA ILE A 148 5.10 2.17 -14.33
C ILE A 148 3.78 2.83 -13.94
N ALA A 149 3.21 2.43 -12.81
CA ALA A 149 1.90 2.89 -12.38
C ALA A 149 1.79 2.90 -10.86
N ASP A 150 0.97 3.81 -10.35
CA ASP A 150 0.51 3.86 -8.97
C ASP A 150 -1.03 3.97 -8.94
N ILE A 151 -1.65 3.14 -8.13
CA ILE A 151 -3.11 3.02 -8.00
C ILE A 151 -3.57 3.74 -6.76
N SER A 152 -4.51 4.67 -6.92
CA SER A 152 -5.12 5.37 -5.80
C SER A 152 -5.79 4.41 -4.82
N GLY A 153 -5.44 4.50 -3.52
CA GLY A 153 -5.96 3.63 -2.47
C GLY A 153 -4.97 2.55 -2.04
N LYS A 154 -5.31 1.82 -0.99
CA LYS A 154 -4.42 0.84 -0.34
C LYS A 154 -5.17 -0.47 -0.05
N GLY A 155 -4.41 -1.55 0.11
CA GLY A 155 -4.95 -2.83 0.53
C GLY A 155 -5.58 -3.66 -0.60
N ILE A 156 -6.59 -4.46 -0.27
CA ILE A 156 -7.16 -5.47 -1.19
C ILE A 156 -7.79 -4.82 -2.43
N SER A 157 -8.43 -3.65 -2.30
CA SER A 157 -9.02 -2.93 -3.44
C SER A 157 -7.97 -2.51 -4.47
N ALA A 158 -6.82 -1.99 -4.02
CA ALA A 158 -5.70 -1.64 -4.89
C ALA A 158 -5.14 -2.89 -5.61
N ALA A 159 -4.98 -4.03 -4.92
CA ALA A 159 -4.53 -5.28 -5.52
C ALA A 159 -5.49 -5.81 -6.61
N MET A 160 -6.79 -5.66 -6.41
CA MET A 160 -7.80 -6.03 -7.42
C MET A 160 -7.73 -5.08 -8.64
N ALA A 161 -7.63 -3.78 -8.40
CA ALA A 161 -7.50 -2.78 -9.45
C ALA A 161 -6.21 -2.99 -10.26
N LEU A 162 -5.09 -3.33 -9.61
CA LEU A 162 -3.83 -3.69 -10.25
C LEU A 162 -3.98 -4.89 -11.19
N THR A 163 -4.72 -5.91 -10.77
CA THR A 163 -4.98 -7.09 -11.61
C THR A 163 -5.73 -6.71 -12.87
N LEU A 164 -6.77 -5.86 -12.75
CA LEU A 164 -7.53 -5.36 -13.88
C LEU A 164 -6.65 -4.47 -14.79
N LEU A 165 -5.89 -3.53 -14.21
CA LEU A 165 -4.95 -2.69 -14.96
C LEU A 165 -4.00 -3.54 -15.81
N ARG A 166 -3.34 -4.53 -15.19
CA ARG A 166 -2.38 -5.39 -15.88
C ARG A 166 -3.02 -6.17 -17.03
N PHE A 167 -4.18 -6.78 -16.78
CA PHE A 167 -4.88 -7.55 -17.79
C PHE A 167 -5.31 -6.67 -18.96
N THR A 168 -5.91 -5.51 -18.68
CA THR A 168 -6.37 -4.56 -19.70
C THR A 168 -5.20 -3.98 -20.50
N PHE A 169 -4.10 -3.58 -19.80
CA PHE A 169 -2.88 -3.10 -20.46
C PHE A 169 -2.35 -4.14 -21.47
N ARG A 170 -2.17 -5.39 -21.05
CA ARG A 170 -1.65 -6.46 -21.91
C ARG A 170 -2.59 -6.83 -23.05
N HIS A 171 -3.89 -6.64 -22.87
CA HIS A 171 -4.88 -6.88 -23.91
C HIS A 171 -4.87 -5.76 -24.96
N VAL A 172 -4.99 -4.51 -24.54
CA VAL A 172 -5.06 -3.35 -25.42
C VAL A 172 -3.74 -3.10 -26.17
N ALA A 173 -2.60 -3.37 -25.53
CA ALA A 173 -1.27 -3.16 -26.11
C ALA A 173 -0.98 -4.04 -27.35
N ARG A 174 -1.73 -5.12 -27.56
CA ARG A 174 -1.54 -6.00 -28.74
C ARG A 174 -1.94 -5.35 -30.05
N ASP A 175 -2.94 -4.46 -29.98
CA ASP A 175 -3.57 -3.86 -31.15
C ASP A 175 -3.22 -2.36 -31.29
N THR A 176 -2.30 -1.86 -30.45
CA THR A 176 -2.00 -0.44 -30.36
C THR A 176 -0.50 -0.20 -30.49
N GLN A 177 -0.11 0.71 -31.39
CA GLN A 177 1.29 1.07 -31.61
C GLN A 177 1.71 2.37 -30.93
N SER A 178 0.78 3.30 -30.74
CA SER A 178 1.00 4.60 -30.11
C SER A 178 0.75 4.51 -28.59
N PRO A 179 1.70 4.94 -27.75
CA PRO A 179 1.47 5.07 -26.31
C PRO A 179 0.27 5.92 -25.95
N ALA A 180 0.00 7.02 -26.65
CA ALA A 180 -1.14 7.89 -26.42
C ALA A 180 -2.47 7.20 -26.71
N ASP A 181 -2.59 6.46 -27.85
CA ASP A 181 -3.79 5.69 -28.16
C ASP A 181 -4.00 4.53 -27.17
N LEU A 182 -2.91 3.82 -26.82
CA LEU A 182 -2.95 2.78 -25.79
C LEU A 182 -3.49 3.34 -24.46
N THR A 183 -2.97 4.48 -24.00
CA THR A 183 -3.37 5.12 -22.75
C THR A 183 -4.81 5.60 -22.81
N THR A 184 -5.26 6.15 -23.95
CA THR A 184 -6.65 6.57 -24.16
C THR A 184 -7.63 5.39 -24.03
N ARG A 185 -7.34 4.28 -24.72
CA ARG A 185 -8.16 3.06 -24.65
C ARG A 185 -8.15 2.44 -23.27
N LEU A 186 -6.98 2.39 -22.64
CA LEU A 186 -6.81 1.88 -21.27
C LEU A 186 -7.64 2.70 -20.27
N SER A 187 -7.54 4.04 -20.34
CA SER A 187 -8.31 4.95 -19.48
C SER A 187 -9.81 4.77 -19.66
N SER A 188 -10.28 4.66 -20.89
CA SER A 188 -11.71 4.45 -21.19
C SER A 188 -12.22 3.12 -20.65
N ALA A 189 -11.44 2.03 -20.82
CA ALA A 189 -11.80 0.72 -20.32
C ALA A 189 -11.87 0.71 -18.78
N LEU A 190 -10.89 1.31 -18.11
CA LEU A 190 -10.87 1.39 -16.63
C LEU A 190 -11.99 2.28 -16.08
N TYR A 191 -12.28 3.42 -16.73
CA TYR A 191 -13.40 4.25 -16.33
C TYR A 191 -14.75 3.53 -16.45
N GLY A 192 -14.91 2.70 -17.48
CA GLY A 192 -16.11 1.88 -17.64
C GLY A 192 -16.41 0.95 -16.48
N GLU A 193 -15.37 0.48 -15.79
CA GLU A 193 -15.48 -0.41 -14.62
C GLU A 193 -15.53 0.38 -13.28
N TRP A 194 -14.75 1.45 -13.17
CA TRP A 194 -14.49 2.13 -11.89
C TRP A 194 -15.29 3.43 -11.71
N HIS A 195 -15.73 4.05 -12.80
CA HIS A 195 -16.52 5.29 -12.77
C HIS A 195 -15.82 6.45 -12.03
N GLY A 196 -14.48 6.48 -12.05
CA GLY A 196 -13.66 7.53 -11.44
C GLY A 196 -12.90 7.14 -10.18
N GLU A 197 -13.25 6.01 -9.52
CA GLU A 197 -12.54 5.50 -8.33
C GLU A 197 -12.51 3.97 -8.32
N PRO A 198 -11.32 3.35 -8.16
CA PRO A 198 -10.00 3.99 -8.07
C PRO A 198 -9.56 4.60 -9.41
N TYR A 199 -8.56 5.48 -9.38
CA TYR A 199 -7.85 5.96 -10.57
C TYR A 199 -6.38 5.54 -10.51
N VAL A 200 -5.66 5.65 -11.62
CA VAL A 200 -4.26 5.23 -11.73
C VAL A 200 -3.44 6.34 -12.35
N THR A 201 -2.34 6.71 -11.70
CA THR A 201 -1.29 7.46 -12.36
C THR A 201 -0.34 6.49 -13.06
N CYS A 202 0.08 6.74 -14.27
CA CYS A 202 1.06 5.90 -14.95
C CYS A 202 1.88 6.64 -15.99
N LEU A 203 3.03 6.07 -16.32
CA LEU A 203 3.83 6.44 -17.48
C LEU A 203 4.06 5.19 -18.33
N ILE A 204 3.73 5.30 -19.62
CA ILE A 204 3.96 4.24 -20.62
C ILE A 204 5.06 4.70 -21.56
N ALA A 205 6.15 3.95 -21.61
CA ALA A 205 7.29 4.16 -22.48
C ALA A 205 7.37 3.02 -23.51
N ARG A 206 7.40 3.37 -24.80
CA ARG A 206 7.60 2.48 -25.92
C ARG A 206 9.02 2.69 -26.47
N VAL A 207 9.84 1.67 -26.44
CA VAL A 207 11.18 1.69 -27.01
C VAL A 207 11.18 0.87 -28.30
N ASP A 208 11.49 1.52 -29.41
CA ASP A 208 11.83 0.85 -30.65
C ASP A 208 13.34 0.56 -30.64
N LEU A 209 13.68 -0.72 -30.50
CA LEU A 209 15.07 -1.17 -30.33
C LEU A 209 15.90 -1.00 -31.62
N THR A 210 15.23 -1.09 -32.76
CA THR A 210 15.89 -0.99 -34.10
C THR A 210 16.12 0.46 -34.47
N GLN A 211 15.10 1.30 -34.27
CA GLN A 211 15.20 2.72 -34.62
C GLN A 211 15.85 3.55 -33.48
N ARG A 212 16.00 2.97 -32.28
CA ARG A 212 16.50 3.65 -31.10
C ARG A 212 15.65 4.87 -30.74
N ILE A 213 14.34 4.69 -30.71
CA ILE A 213 13.37 5.74 -30.44
C ILE A 213 12.63 5.38 -29.17
N LEU A 214 12.53 6.36 -28.26
CA LEU A 214 11.64 6.35 -27.09
C LEU A 214 10.42 7.19 -27.42
N THR A 215 9.23 6.59 -27.42
CA THR A 215 7.95 7.30 -27.45
C THR A 215 7.25 7.08 -26.13
N TYR A 216 6.76 8.13 -25.50
CA TYR A 216 6.13 7.99 -24.18
C TYR A 216 4.89 8.86 -24.03
N THR A 217 4.04 8.49 -23.06
CA THR A 217 2.92 9.28 -22.56
C THR A 217 2.86 9.16 -21.05
N ASN A 218 2.51 10.26 -20.37
CA ASN A 218 2.38 10.35 -18.92
C ASN A 218 0.91 10.62 -18.55
N ALA A 219 0.32 9.76 -17.76
CA ALA A 219 -1.05 9.89 -17.28
C ALA A 219 -1.09 10.35 -15.80
N GLY A 220 -0.68 11.60 -15.56
CA GLY A 220 -0.68 12.20 -14.21
C GLY A 220 0.35 11.60 -13.24
N HIS A 221 1.34 10.88 -13.72
CA HIS A 221 2.39 10.24 -12.93
C HIS A 221 3.57 11.21 -12.69
N PRO A 222 4.36 11.04 -11.61
CA PRO A 222 5.62 11.76 -11.48
C PRO A 222 6.44 11.68 -12.79
N PRO A 223 7.04 12.80 -13.25
CA PRO A 223 7.76 12.77 -14.51
C PRO A 223 8.96 11.83 -14.43
N GLY A 224 9.09 10.95 -15.42
CA GLY A 224 10.33 10.23 -15.66
C GLY A 224 11.45 11.19 -16.08
N MET A 225 12.69 10.70 -16.17
CA MET A 225 13.83 11.49 -16.60
C MET A 225 14.66 10.71 -17.62
N LEU A 226 14.87 11.28 -18.82
CA LEU A 226 15.88 10.83 -19.77
C LEU A 226 17.15 11.65 -19.55
N VAL A 227 18.19 11.00 -19.04
CA VAL A 227 19.52 11.62 -18.82
C VAL A 227 20.40 11.31 -20.01
N ARG A 228 20.78 12.35 -20.72
CA ARG A 228 21.71 12.27 -21.85
C ARG A 228 23.15 12.04 -21.39
N ASN A 229 23.97 11.52 -22.26
CA ASN A 229 25.38 11.27 -21.98
C ASN A 229 26.14 12.53 -21.47
N ALA A 230 25.71 13.72 -21.88
CA ALA A 230 26.24 15.01 -21.42
C ALA A 230 25.80 15.41 -20.01
N GLY A 231 24.99 14.59 -19.32
CA GLY A 231 24.48 14.89 -17.97
C GLY A 231 23.30 15.87 -17.93
N VAL A 232 22.66 16.10 -19.09
CA VAL A 232 21.45 16.93 -19.20
C VAL A 232 20.24 16.00 -19.09
N GLY A 233 19.33 16.33 -18.14
CA GLY A 233 18.07 15.60 -17.95
C GLY A 233 16.92 16.24 -18.75
N HIS A 234 16.12 15.42 -19.41
CA HIS A 234 14.84 15.77 -20.04
C HIS A 234 13.71 15.09 -19.27
N GLU A 235 12.74 15.87 -18.80
CA GLU A 235 11.61 15.33 -18.04
C GLU A 235 10.54 14.76 -18.97
N LEU A 236 10.07 13.56 -18.64
CA LEU A 236 9.04 12.86 -19.40
C LEU A 236 7.65 13.19 -18.80
N SER A 237 7.11 14.37 -19.14
CA SER A 237 5.87 14.91 -18.55
C SER A 237 4.71 15.06 -19.53
N VAL A 238 4.95 14.83 -20.85
CA VAL A 238 3.91 14.96 -21.87
C VAL A 238 2.88 13.86 -21.76
N GLY A 239 1.57 14.20 -21.75
CA GLY A 239 0.52 13.20 -21.63
C GLY A 239 -0.88 13.77 -21.35
N GLY A 240 -1.50 13.36 -20.25
CA GLY A 240 -2.87 13.72 -19.87
C GLY A 240 -3.20 13.38 -18.41
N PRO A 241 -4.50 13.34 -18.05
CA PRO A 241 -4.95 13.08 -16.67
C PRO A 241 -4.73 11.61 -16.26
N PRO A 242 -4.82 11.26 -14.95
CA PRO A 242 -4.79 9.88 -14.48
C PRO A 242 -5.81 8.98 -15.19
N LEU A 243 -5.45 7.70 -15.37
CA LEU A 243 -6.31 6.70 -16.00
C LEU A 243 -7.55 6.44 -15.16
N GLY A 244 -8.69 6.28 -15.83
CA GLY A 244 -9.94 5.89 -15.19
C GLY A 244 -10.58 6.99 -14.34
N LEU A 245 -9.97 8.19 -14.24
CA LEU A 245 -10.48 9.31 -13.45
C LEU A 245 -11.65 10.03 -14.15
N LEU A 246 -11.55 10.25 -15.46
CA LEU A 246 -12.53 11.00 -16.24
C LEU A 246 -13.14 10.12 -17.33
N ALA A 247 -14.43 10.33 -17.61
CA ALA A 247 -15.18 9.58 -18.65
C ALA A 247 -14.57 9.72 -20.04
N LEU A 248 -14.06 10.91 -20.35
CA LEU A 248 -13.40 11.21 -21.62
C LEU A 248 -12.02 11.80 -21.31
N SER A 249 -10.99 11.04 -21.62
CA SER A 249 -9.60 11.48 -21.50
C SER A 249 -8.89 11.27 -22.83
N THR A 250 -8.11 12.26 -23.24
CA THR A 250 -7.22 12.17 -24.38
C THR A 250 -5.79 12.38 -23.91
N TYR A 251 -4.87 11.71 -24.56
CA TYR A 251 -3.45 11.76 -24.20
C TYR A 251 -2.62 12.18 -25.40
N THR A 252 -1.55 12.87 -25.12
CA THR A 252 -0.50 13.20 -26.08
C THR A 252 0.75 12.39 -25.80
N GLU A 253 1.61 12.24 -26.80
CA GLU A 253 2.88 11.54 -26.67
C GLU A 253 4.02 12.40 -27.18
N GLU A 254 5.22 12.13 -26.68
CA GLU A 254 6.46 12.72 -27.17
C GLU A 254 7.40 11.62 -27.63
N GLN A 255 8.13 11.91 -28.71
CA GLN A 255 9.12 11.01 -29.28
C GLN A 255 10.51 11.61 -29.13
N LEU A 256 11.45 10.79 -28.66
CA LEU A 256 12.84 11.16 -28.38
C LEU A 256 13.78 10.13 -29.04
N ASP A 257 14.78 10.59 -29.78
CA ASP A 257 15.86 9.73 -30.21
C ASP A 257 16.74 9.31 -29.05
N LEU A 258 17.12 8.03 -28.99
CA LEU A 258 18.04 7.48 -28.04
C LEU A 258 19.43 7.30 -28.64
N VAL A 259 20.45 7.70 -27.89
CA VAL A 259 21.84 7.50 -28.23
C VAL A 259 22.57 6.69 -27.17
N GLU A 260 23.70 6.12 -27.51
CA GLU A 260 24.53 5.36 -26.59
C GLU A 260 24.92 6.20 -25.36
N GLY A 261 24.75 5.60 -24.18
CA GLY A 261 24.97 6.26 -22.90
C GLY A 261 23.75 6.97 -22.35
N ASP A 262 22.61 7.01 -23.04
CA ASP A 262 21.37 7.54 -22.52
C ASP A 262 20.78 6.60 -21.45
N VAL A 263 20.23 7.19 -20.40
CA VAL A 263 19.58 6.50 -19.29
C VAL A 263 18.19 7.10 -19.06
N CYS A 264 17.16 6.30 -19.22
CA CYS A 264 15.79 6.66 -18.90
C CYS A 264 15.41 6.08 -17.54
N THR A 265 14.95 6.93 -16.61
CA THR A 265 14.50 6.54 -15.28
C THR A 265 13.04 6.90 -15.09
N LEU A 266 12.26 5.97 -14.57
CA LEU A 266 10.86 6.16 -14.19
C LEU A 266 10.74 5.86 -12.71
N VAL A 267 10.03 6.71 -11.98
CA VAL A 267 9.92 6.62 -10.50
C VAL A 267 8.51 6.95 -10.05
N THR A 268 8.04 6.34 -8.97
CA THR A 268 6.79 6.68 -8.30
C THR A 268 6.99 7.82 -7.29
N ASP A 269 5.90 8.38 -6.79
CA ASP A 269 5.91 9.49 -5.83
C ASP A 269 6.59 9.14 -4.51
N GLY A 270 6.45 7.91 -4.00
CA GLY A 270 7.17 7.47 -2.81
C GLY A 270 8.71 7.52 -2.96
N VAL A 271 9.24 7.52 -4.21
CA VAL A 271 10.65 7.80 -4.47
C VAL A 271 10.90 9.30 -4.48
N THR A 272 10.08 10.11 -5.16
CA THR A 272 10.29 11.57 -5.24
C THR A 272 10.09 12.25 -3.89
N GLU A 273 9.13 11.80 -3.09
CA GLU A 273 8.84 12.30 -1.74
C GLU A 273 9.93 11.93 -0.72
N ALA A 274 10.62 10.79 -0.92
CA ALA A 274 11.78 10.44 -0.08
C ALA A 274 12.90 11.49 -0.12
N PHE A 275 12.89 12.39 -1.13
CA PHE A 275 13.85 13.46 -1.34
C PHE A 275 13.24 14.86 -1.17
N ASP A 276 12.32 15.02 -0.22
CA ASP A 276 11.65 16.29 0.07
C ASP A 276 12.59 17.35 0.72
N ASP A 277 13.90 17.13 0.63
CA ASP A 277 14.93 18.11 1.01
C ASP A 277 15.17 19.09 -0.15
N PRO A 278 14.81 20.37 -0.02
CA PRO A 278 15.04 21.38 -1.07
C PRO A 278 16.51 21.51 -1.48
N SER A 279 17.45 21.12 -0.61
CA SER A 279 18.89 21.15 -0.91
C SER A 279 19.34 20.00 -1.81
N ARG A 280 18.56 18.90 -1.89
CA ARG A 280 18.88 17.73 -2.70
C ARG A 280 17.64 17.16 -3.37
N PRO A 281 17.05 17.85 -4.36
CA PRO A 281 15.86 17.40 -5.04
C PRO A 281 16.09 16.05 -5.76
N TRP A 282 15.06 15.24 -5.87
CA TRP A 282 15.10 13.91 -6.49
C TRP A 282 15.78 13.88 -7.87
N ARG A 283 15.65 14.97 -8.64
CA ARG A 283 16.32 15.12 -9.95
C ARG A 283 17.85 15.05 -9.83
N THR A 284 18.40 15.68 -8.82
CA THR A 284 19.86 15.66 -8.54
C THR A 284 20.31 14.25 -8.19
N VAL A 285 19.52 13.52 -7.40
CA VAL A 285 19.83 12.12 -7.04
C VAL A 285 19.87 11.22 -8.27
N ILE A 286 18.92 11.37 -9.19
CA ILE A 286 18.93 10.61 -10.44
C ILE A 286 20.16 10.96 -11.28
N LEU A 287 20.47 12.26 -11.45
CA LEU A 287 21.64 12.70 -12.21
C LEU A 287 22.94 12.14 -11.61
N ASP A 288 23.08 12.16 -10.30
CA ASP A 288 24.25 11.62 -9.61
C ASP A 288 24.35 10.10 -9.75
N ALA A 289 23.22 9.38 -9.62
CA ALA A 289 23.17 7.94 -9.83
C ALA A 289 23.62 7.56 -11.25
N VAL A 290 23.19 8.30 -12.27
CA VAL A 290 23.58 8.08 -13.67
C VAL A 290 25.05 8.42 -13.90
N ARG A 291 25.58 9.46 -13.27
CA ARG A 291 27.02 9.82 -13.37
C ARG A 291 27.93 8.76 -12.78
N ASN A 292 27.50 8.15 -11.66
CA ASN A 292 28.27 7.14 -10.91
C ASN A 292 28.14 5.73 -11.46
N GLY A 293 27.13 5.44 -12.29
CA GLY A 293 26.90 4.13 -12.90
C GLY A 293 26.03 4.23 -14.13
N ARG A 294 26.33 3.44 -15.17
CA ARG A 294 25.59 3.47 -16.45
C ARG A 294 24.85 2.19 -16.78
N SER A 295 25.03 1.11 -16.01
CA SER A 295 24.19 -0.07 -16.16
C SER A 295 22.84 0.15 -15.49
N ALA A 296 21.78 -0.38 -16.07
CA ALA A 296 20.44 -0.21 -15.55
C ALA A 296 20.34 -0.67 -14.08
N GLY A 297 20.99 -1.80 -13.74
CA GLY A 297 21.01 -2.34 -12.37
C GLY A 297 21.70 -1.42 -11.37
N ASN A 298 22.85 -0.82 -11.74
CA ASN A 298 23.58 0.07 -10.83
C ASN A 298 22.82 1.37 -10.58
N VAL A 299 22.24 1.99 -11.61
CA VAL A 299 21.45 3.21 -11.48
C VAL A 299 20.20 2.95 -10.65
N CYS A 300 19.46 1.88 -10.94
CA CYS A 300 18.28 1.49 -10.17
C CYS A 300 18.61 1.25 -8.70
N GLY A 301 19.67 0.49 -8.40
CA GLY A 301 20.13 0.22 -7.05
C GLY A 301 20.58 1.49 -6.31
N ALA A 302 21.30 2.40 -6.97
CA ALA A 302 21.74 3.66 -6.36
C ALA A 302 20.55 4.57 -5.99
N ILE A 303 19.58 4.77 -6.90
CA ILE A 303 18.38 5.56 -6.62
C ILE A 303 17.62 4.96 -5.44
N MET A 304 17.40 3.64 -5.46
CA MET A 304 16.65 2.96 -4.40
C MET A 304 17.37 2.98 -3.05
N SER A 305 18.71 2.88 -3.03
CA SER A 305 19.51 3.00 -1.80
C SER A 305 19.38 4.39 -1.18
N HIS A 306 19.50 5.44 -1.99
CA HIS A 306 19.29 6.80 -1.50
C HIS A 306 17.86 7.04 -1.01
N ALA A 307 16.85 6.47 -1.70
CA ALA A 307 15.47 6.57 -1.24
C ALA A 307 15.27 5.90 0.12
N ARG A 308 16.01 4.84 0.44
CA ARG A 308 15.99 4.19 1.77
C ARG A 308 16.65 5.04 2.86
N GLU A 309 17.75 5.72 2.55
CA GLU A 309 18.51 6.55 3.50
C GLU A 309 17.73 7.81 3.92
N GLY A 310 16.82 8.31 3.06
CA GLY A 310 15.91 9.42 3.35
C GLY A 310 14.83 9.11 4.40
N ALA A 311 14.68 7.86 4.84
CA ALA A 311 13.85 7.49 5.97
C ALA A 311 14.51 7.99 7.28
N GLY A 312 13.79 8.81 8.06
CA GLY A 312 14.22 9.64 9.18
C GLY A 312 15.18 9.01 10.22
N PRO A 313 15.66 9.80 11.18
CA PRO A 313 16.82 9.51 12.03
C PRO A 313 16.71 8.29 12.96
N ASN A 314 15.58 7.59 12.99
CA ASN A 314 15.35 6.46 13.90
C ASN A 314 15.49 5.08 13.23
N GLY A 315 15.85 4.99 11.94
CA GLY A 315 16.06 3.69 11.27
C GLY A 315 14.82 2.78 11.21
N VAL A 316 13.66 3.28 11.60
CA VAL A 316 12.39 2.59 11.44
C VAL A 316 11.93 2.83 10.01
N GLU A 317 11.79 1.76 9.24
CA GLU A 317 11.20 1.76 7.89
C GLU A 317 9.69 2.09 7.96
N ASP A 318 9.36 3.30 8.44
CA ASP A 318 7.98 3.80 8.49
C ASP A 318 7.74 4.64 7.23
N TRP A 319 7.79 3.95 6.08
CA TRP A 319 7.50 4.57 4.79
C TRP A 319 6.00 4.70 4.62
N THR A 320 5.59 5.89 4.25
CA THR A 320 4.17 6.20 4.06
C THR A 320 3.63 5.70 2.73
N ASP A 321 4.55 5.47 1.72
CA ASP A 321 4.16 5.03 0.38
C ASP A 321 5.16 4.06 -0.27
N ASP A 322 4.67 3.31 -1.27
CA ASP A 322 5.44 2.35 -2.05
C ASP A 322 6.52 3.07 -2.87
N ARG A 323 7.63 2.40 -3.12
CA ARG A 323 8.75 2.97 -3.87
C ARG A 323 9.09 2.09 -5.05
N THR A 324 8.93 2.64 -6.24
CA THR A 324 9.23 1.92 -7.48
C THR A 324 10.18 2.73 -8.35
N VAL A 325 11.20 2.04 -8.85
CA VAL A 325 12.17 2.58 -9.82
C VAL A 325 12.25 1.62 -10.98
N VAL A 326 12.12 2.15 -12.19
CA VAL A 326 12.39 1.42 -13.44
C VAL A 326 13.46 2.19 -14.22
N VAL A 327 14.47 1.49 -14.70
CA VAL A 327 15.59 2.09 -15.45
C VAL A 327 15.75 1.36 -16.77
N ILE A 328 15.91 2.14 -17.84
CA ILE A 328 16.22 1.69 -19.19
C ILE A 328 17.52 2.36 -19.61
N THR A 329 18.50 1.60 -20.07
CA THR A 329 19.76 2.14 -20.57
C THR A 329 20.06 1.65 -21.98
N LEU A 330 20.70 2.49 -22.77
CA LEU A 330 21.28 2.10 -24.07
C LEU A 330 22.81 2.16 -23.97
N ASN A 331 23.44 1.00 -23.87
CA ASN A 331 24.89 0.86 -23.73
C ASN A 331 25.53 0.35 -25.01
N ASP A 332 26.83 0.59 -25.17
CA ASP A 332 27.59 0.05 -26.32
C ASP A 332 27.59 -1.50 -26.28
N SER A 333 27.08 -2.10 -27.33
CA SER A 333 27.00 -3.57 -27.47
C SER A 333 28.36 -4.27 -27.39
N HIS A 334 29.48 -3.56 -27.64
CA HIS A 334 30.82 -4.12 -27.53
C HIS A 334 31.35 -4.25 -26.09
N ARG A 335 30.86 -3.49 -25.15
CA ARG A 335 31.27 -3.60 -23.71
C ARG A 335 30.68 -4.80 -23.01
N SER A 336 29.46 -5.21 -23.34
CA SER A 336 28.77 -6.33 -22.67
C SER A 336 29.39 -7.70 -22.98
N MET A 337 30.02 -7.88 -24.14
CA MET A 337 30.74 -9.12 -24.51
C MET A 337 32.07 -9.31 -23.76
N ASN A 338 32.76 -8.24 -23.42
CA ASN A 338 34.07 -8.33 -22.74
C ASN A 338 33.94 -8.62 -21.23
N GLN A 339 32.89 -8.17 -20.57
CA GLN A 339 32.67 -8.48 -19.14
C GLN A 339 32.29 -9.95 -18.89
N ARG A 340 31.69 -10.63 -19.87
CA ARG A 340 31.37 -12.08 -19.76
C ARG A 340 32.55 -13.02 -20.04
N ARG A 341 33.68 -12.49 -20.54
CA ARG A 341 34.92 -13.29 -20.77
C ARG A 341 35.93 -13.23 -19.62
N THR A 342 35.67 -12.40 -18.61
CA THR A 342 36.57 -12.21 -17.44
C THR A 342 35.94 -12.60 -16.09
N SER A 343 34.76 -13.23 -16.11
CA SER A 343 34.11 -13.89 -14.94
C SER A 343 33.96 -15.42 -15.23
#